data_5a99b8bdfbd07b27c025732d5c93300f
#
_entry.id   5a99b8bdfbd07b27c025732d5c93300f
#
_cell.length_a   1.000
_cell.length_b   1.000
_cell.length_c   1.000
_cell.angle_alpha   90.00
_cell.angle_beta   90.00
_cell.angle_gamma   90.00
#
_symmetry.space_group_name_H-M   'P 1'
#
loop_
_entity.id
_entity.type
_entity.pdbx_description
1 polymer ?
#
loop_
_entity_poly.entity_id
_entity_poly.type
_entity_poly.pdbx_seq_one_letter_code
_entity_poly.pdbx_strand_id
1 'polypeptide(L)'
;MNIILLAPPAAGKGTQCEILVEKYNLTQISTGNLLRDIAKEETELGKKVKEVLTSGDLVNDELVYQIVENYLDNNENQHGYIFDGFPRTESQAKRLDTILKDRNKKIDYVFFLDTEKEILLNRVLGRRTCKQCGKIYNTNIDILKPKKDLICDNCGGELYIRDEDNLQSFEVRYNTYIDKIQPLIDYYKQQNLLYKIDSSNSKENTFEQIQTIIKN
;
A
#
# COMPACT_ATOMS: atom_id res chain seq x y z
N MET A 1 -9.22 4.66 -15.07
CA MET A 1 -9.22 5.39 -13.77
C MET A 1 -7.96 5.01 -13.00
N ASN A 2 -7.15 6.00 -12.58
CA ASN A 2 -5.90 5.77 -11.87
C ASN A 2 -5.99 6.36 -10.47
N ILE A 3 -5.78 5.53 -9.46
CA ILE A 3 -5.98 5.88 -8.04
C ILE A 3 -4.66 5.77 -7.30
N ILE A 4 -4.38 6.71 -6.40
CA ILE A 4 -3.33 6.58 -5.39
C ILE A 4 -3.97 6.38 -4.02
N LEU A 5 -3.49 5.41 -3.25
CA LEU A 5 -3.82 5.27 -1.84
C LEU A 5 -2.62 5.71 -0.98
N LEU A 6 -2.77 6.86 -0.34
CA LEU A 6 -1.83 7.35 0.68
C LEU A 6 -2.31 6.87 2.06
N ALA A 7 -1.43 6.23 2.81
CA ALA A 7 -1.80 5.70 4.12
C ALA A 7 -0.57 5.41 4.97
N PRO A 8 -0.64 5.64 6.29
CA PRO A 8 0.38 5.13 7.20
C PRO A 8 0.41 3.59 7.23
N PRO A 9 1.47 3.00 7.80
CA PRO A 9 1.52 1.55 7.99
C PRO A 9 0.26 1.02 8.69
N ALA A 10 -0.31 -0.07 8.16
CA ALA A 10 -1.49 -0.77 8.70
C ALA A 10 -2.83 0.00 8.71
N ALA A 11 -2.97 1.11 8.00
CA ALA A 11 -4.24 1.83 7.86
C ALA A 11 -5.30 1.12 6.98
N GLY A 12 -5.07 -0.14 6.57
CA GLY A 12 -6.02 -0.89 5.74
C GLY A 12 -5.87 -0.69 4.23
N LYS A 13 -4.77 -0.06 3.79
CA LYS A 13 -4.53 0.24 2.38
C LYS A 13 -4.66 -0.98 1.46
N GLY A 14 -4.00 -2.10 1.77
CA GLY A 14 -4.07 -3.33 0.98
C GLY A 14 -5.49 -3.88 0.86
N THR A 15 -6.26 -3.84 1.94
CA THR A 15 -7.67 -4.26 1.94
C THR A 15 -8.52 -3.40 1.02
N GLN A 16 -8.32 -2.07 1.03
CA GLN A 16 -9.04 -1.19 0.12
C GLN A 16 -8.59 -1.37 -1.33
N CYS A 17 -7.30 -1.65 -1.58
CA CYS A 17 -6.82 -2.02 -2.91
C CYS A 17 -7.55 -3.25 -3.45
N GLU A 18 -7.65 -4.34 -2.68
CA GLU A 18 -8.34 -5.57 -3.08
C GLU A 18 -9.80 -5.29 -3.49
N ILE A 19 -10.54 -4.53 -2.67
CA ILE A 19 -11.94 -4.18 -2.94
C ILE A 19 -12.07 -3.33 -4.21
N LEU A 20 -11.18 -2.33 -4.38
CA LEU A 20 -11.20 -1.44 -5.55
C LEU A 20 -10.82 -2.17 -6.84
N VAL A 21 -9.83 -3.07 -6.77
CA VAL A 21 -9.42 -3.93 -7.90
C VAL A 21 -10.60 -4.80 -8.35
N GLU A 22 -11.25 -5.49 -7.43
CA GLU A 22 -12.38 -6.35 -7.74
C GLU A 22 -13.57 -5.56 -8.32
N LYS A 23 -13.90 -4.43 -7.71
CA LYS A 23 -15.09 -3.66 -8.09
C LYS A 23 -14.95 -2.87 -9.38
N TYR A 24 -13.76 -2.33 -9.66
CA TYR A 24 -13.51 -1.45 -10.80
C TYR A 24 -12.60 -2.07 -11.85
N ASN A 25 -12.23 -3.35 -11.69
CA ASN A 25 -11.34 -4.10 -12.58
C ASN A 25 -9.98 -3.39 -12.81
N LEU A 26 -9.43 -2.79 -11.74
CA LEU A 26 -8.15 -2.09 -11.77
C LEU A 26 -6.99 -3.06 -11.62
N THR A 27 -5.81 -2.66 -12.10
CA THR A 27 -4.56 -3.38 -11.80
C THR A 27 -3.85 -2.72 -10.61
N GLN A 28 -3.57 -3.49 -9.55
CA GLN A 28 -2.81 -3.00 -8.41
C GLN A 28 -1.32 -3.03 -8.70
N ILE A 29 -0.65 -1.88 -8.48
CA ILE A 29 0.81 -1.74 -8.49
C ILE A 29 1.25 -1.57 -7.04
N SER A 30 1.59 -2.66 -6.38
CA SER A 30 2.06 -2.65 -4.99
C SER A 30 3.58 -2.70 -4.94
N THR A 31 4.22 -1.52 -4.82
CA THR A 31 5.69 -1.45 -4.71
C THR A 31 6.23 -2.23 -3.53
N GLY A 32 5.50 -2.28 -2.42
CA GLY A 32 5.88 -3.08 -1.27
C GLY A 32 5.88 -4.60 -1.53
N ASN A 33 4.95 -5.12 -2.34
CA ASN A 33 4.94 -6.53 -2.74
C ASN A 33 6.08 -6.81 -3.72
N LEU A 34 6.24 -5.98 -4.76
CA LEU A 34 7.30 -6.11 -5.75
C LEU A 34 8.70 -6.09 -5.11
N LEU A 35 8.92 -5.19 -4.15
CA LEU A 35 10.18 -5.14 -3.40
C LEU A 35 10.38 -6.37 -2.49
N ARG A 36 9.32 -6.91 -1.87
CA ARG A 36 9.42 -8.17 -1.10
C ARG A 36 9.74 -9.37 -1.99
N ASP A 37 9.27 -9.39 -3.22
CA ASP A 37 9.60 -10.46 -4.16
C ASP A 37 11.07 -10.36 -4.58
N ILE A 38 11.57 -9.16 -4.88
CA ILE A 38 13.02 -8.91 -5.12
C ILE A 38 13.85 -9.33 -3.89
N ALA A 39 13.39 -9.02 -2.67
CA ALA A 39 14.11 -9.38 -1.44
C ALA A 39 14.23 -10.90 -1.16
N LYS A 40 13.43 -11.72 -1.84
CA LYS A 40 13.53 -13.20 -1.78
C LYS A 40 14.62 -13.76 -2.70
N GLU A 41 15.09 -12.96 -3.66
CA GLU A 41 16.13 -13.39 -4.59
C GLU A 41 17.49 -13.46 -3.89
N GLU A 42 18.29 -14.49 -4.22
CA GLU A 42 19.67 -14.65 -3.72
C GLU A 42 20.68 -13.78 -4.49
N THR A 43 20.29 -12.54 -4.83
CA THR A 43 21.11 -11.55 -5.51
C THR A 43 21.63 -10.49 -4.54
N GLU A 44 22.68 -9.76 -4.91
CA GLU A 44 23.17 -8.61 -4.11
C GLU A 44 22.08 -7.52 -3.98
N LEU A 45 21.26 -7.34 -5.02
CA LEU A 45 20.12 -6.43 -4.96
C LEU A 45 19.07 -6.93 -3.96
N GLY A 46 18.72 -8.22 -4.00
CA GLY A 46 17.78 -8.84 -3.07
C GLY A 46 18.17 -8.66 -1.62
N LYS A 47 19.46 -8.90 -1.29
CA LYS A 47 19.99 -8.70 0.07
C LYS A 47 19.85 -7.25 0.53
N LYS A 48 20.25 -6.27 -0.30
CA LYS A 48 20.14 -4.84 0.02
C LYS A 48 18.69 -4.41 0.22
N VAL A 49 17.78 -4.84 -0.66
CA VAL A 49 16.36 -4.53 -0.53
C VAL A 49 15.80 -5.13 0.77
N LYS A 50 16.18 -6.36 1.12
CA LYS A 50 15.77 -7.00 2.36
C LYS A 50 16.20 -6.23 3.60
N GLU A 51 17.43 -5.75 3.66
CA GLU A 51 17.95 -4.92 4.76
C GLU A 51 17.14 -3.64 4.93
N VAL A 52 16.89 -2.91 3.84
CA VAL A 52 16.10 -1.66 3.86
C VAL A 52 14.64 -1.92 4.27
N LEU A 53 14.03 -3.00 3.80
CA LEU A 53 12.66 -3.35 4.21
C LEU A 53 12.57 -3.72 5.70
N THR A 54 13.60 -4.38 6.23
CA THR A 54 13.64 -4.79 7.65
C THR A 54 13.84 -3.60 8.59
N SER A 55 14.69 -2.61 8.20
CA SER A 55 14.87 -1.38 8.98
C SER A 55 13.64 -0.46 8.95
N GLY A 56 12.80 -0.59 7.94
CA GLY A 56 11.63 0.27 7.72
C GLY A 56 11.92 1.54 6.93
N ASP A 57 13.12 1.69 6.40
CA ASP A 57 13.52 2.80 5.54
C ASP A 57 12.91 2.72 4.13
N LEU A 58 13.13 3.78 3.33
CA LEU A 58 12.71 3.80 1.93
C LEU A 58 13.83 3.26 1.03
N VAL A 59 13.43 2.44 0.07
CA VAL A 59 14.32 1.99 -1.01
C VAL A 59 14.63 3.17 -1.94
N ASN A 60 15.79 3.12 -2.61
CA ASN A 60 16.23 4.15 -3.55
C ASN A 60 15.17 4.42 -4.63
N ASP A 61 14.91 5.72 -4.88
CA ASP A 61 13.87 6.19 -5.79
C ASP A 61 14.03 5.67 -7.23
N GLU A 62 15.26 5.61 -7.75
CA GLU A 62 15.52 5.14 -9.12
C GLU A 62 15.10 3.67 -9.29
N LEU A 63 15.37 2.83 -8.30
CA LEU A 63 14.92 1.43 -8.34
C LEU A 63 13.39 1.35 -8.31
N VAL A 64 12.73 2.18 -7.49
CA VAL A 64 11.26 2.21 -7.42
C VAL A 64 10.67 2.67 -8.75
N TYR A 65 11.26 3.67 -9.42
CA TYR A 65 10.82 4.14 -10.73
C TYR A 65 10.93 3.04 -11.79
N GLN A 66 12.07 2.37 -11.87
CA GLN A 66 12.28 1.26 -12.80
C GLN A 66 11.25 0.14 -12.59
N ILE A 67 10.95 -0.22 -11.34
CA ILE A 67 9.95 -1.24 -11.00
C ILE A 67 8.56 -0.81 -11.48
N VAL A 68 8.16 0.43 -11.23
CA VAL A 68 6.84 0.95 -11.63
C VAL A 68 6.72 1.05 -13.16
N GLU A 69 7.73 1.58 -13.84
CA GLU A 69 7.75 1.70 -15.29
C GLU A 69 7.68 0.31 -15.96
N ASN A 70 8.54 -0.62 -15.55
CA ASN A 70 8.52 -2.00 -16.06
C ASN A 70 7.17 -2.68 -15.82
N TYR A 71 6.55 -2.45 -14.67
CA TYR A 71 5.26 -3.03 -14.36
C TYR A 71 4.16 -2.48 -15.28
N LEU A 72 4.13 -1.16 -15.50
CA LEU A 72 3.17 -0.50 -16.39
C LEU A 72 3.31 -0.97 -17.83
N ASP A 73 4.55 -1.14 -18.31
CA ASP A 73 4.84 -1.56 -19.70
C ASP A 73 4.45 -3.02 -19.97
N ASN A 74 4.49 -3.88 -18.94
CA ASN A 74 4.16 -5.30 -19.05
C ASN A 74 2.72 -5.64 -18.62
N ASN A 75 1.97 -4.72 -18.04
CA ASN A 75 0.64 -4.97 -17.48
C ASN A 75 -0.34 -3.86 -17.89
N GLU A 76 -0.59 -3.72 -19.19
CA GLU A 76 -1.55 -2.72 -19.67
C GLU A 76 -2.97 -3.07 -19.20
N ASN A 77 -3.65 -2.08 -18.61
CA ASN A 77 -5.06 -2.19 -18.23
C ASN A 77 -5.84 -0.95 -18.69
N GLN A 78 -6.87 -1.17 -19.51
CA GLN A 78 -7.74 -0.11 -20.00
C GLN A 78 -8.62 0.50 -18.91
N HIS A 79 -8.94 -0.25 -17.85
CA HIS A 79 -9.71 0.25 -16.69
C HIS A 79 -8.86 1.11 -15.77
N GLY A 80 -7.53 0.92 -15.78
CA GLY A 80 -6.55 1.72 -15.06
C GLY A 80 -5.88 1.01 -13.89
N TYR A 81 -5.26 1.81 -13.01
CA TYR A 81 -4.34 1.30 -11.99
C TYR A 81 -4.66 1.85 -10.60
N ILE A 82 -4.28 1.09 -9.59
CA ILE A 82 -4.23 1.55 -8.22
C ILE A 82 -2.79 1.46 -7.70
N PHE A 83 -2.22 2.61 -7.33
CA PHE A 83 -0.86 2.71 -6.82
C PHE A 83 -0.85 2.52 -5.30
N ASP A 84 -0.19 1.46 -4.85
CA ASP A 84 -0.08 1.06 -3.46
C ASP A 84 1.37 1.13 -2.98
N GLY A 85 1.66 2.08 -2.08
CA GLY A 85 2.99 2.30 -1.52
C GLY A 85 3.92 3.15 -2.39
N PHE A 86 3.40 3.75 -3.44
CA PHE A 86 4.05 4.73 -4.30
C PHE A 86 2.99 5.70 -4.85
N PRO A 87 3.24 7.03 -4.90
CA PRO A 87 4.44 7.70 -4.39
C PRO A 87 4.44 7.82 -2.85
N ARG A 88 5.62 8.03 -2.25
CA ARG A 88 5.82 8.31 -0.81
C ARG A 88 6.45 9.67 -0.54
N THR A 89 6.92 10.34 -1.57
CA THR A 89 7.50 11.68 -1.52
C THR A 89 6.96 12.53 -2.65
N GLU A 90 7.07 13.86 -2.51
CA GLU A 90 6.68 14.78 -3.57
C GLU A 90 7.48 14.58 -4.86
N SER A 91 8.79 14.28 -4.76
CA SER A 91 9.63 13.96 -5.93
C SER A 91 9.13 12.73 -6.67
N GLN A 92 8.74 11.69 -5.95
CA GLN A 92 8.12 10.49 -6.53
C GLN A 92 6.77 10.80 -7.20
N ALA A 93 5.96 11.70 -6.62
CA ALA A 93 4.69 12.12 -7.22
C ALA A 93 4.90 12.81 -8.57
N LYS A 94 5.82 13.77 -8.61
CA LYS A 94 6.19 14.47 -9.87
C LYS A 94 6.72 13.51 -10.93
N ARG A 95 7.51 12.51 -10.52
CA ARG A 95 7.99 11.47 -11.44
C ARG A 95 6.85 10.58 -11.93
N LEU A 96 5.92 10.18 -11.06
CA LEU A 96 4.75 9.39 -11.45
C LEU A 96 3.89 10.14 -12.46
N ASP A 97 3.65 11.44 -12.27
CA ASP A 97 2.88 12.25 -13.21
C ASP A 97 3.55 12.27 -14.59
N THR A 98 4.89 12.35 -14.66
CA THR A 98 5.64 12.24 -15.91
C THR A 98 5.49 10.86 -16.55
N ILE A 99 5.70 9.79 -15.78
CA ILE A 99 5.56 8.40 -16.24
C ILE A 99 4.18 8.14 -16.84
N LEU A 100 3.13 8.63 -16.20
CA LEU A 100 1.75 8.47 -16.68
C LEU A 100 1.45 9.34 -17.90
N LYS A 101 1.94 10.59 -17.92
CA LYS A 101 1.79 11.50 -19.07
C LYS A 101 2.40 10.93 -20.34
N ASP A 102 3.58 10.31 -20.25
CA ASP A 102 4.25 9.66 -21.38
C ASP A 102 3.43 8.48 -21.94
N ARG A 103 2.49 7.96 -21.15
CA ARG A 103 1.54 6.89 -21.52
C ARG A 103 0.12 7.39 -21.78
N ASN A 104 -0.07 8.71 -21.96
CA ASN A 104 -1.38 9.36 -22.12
C ASN A 104 -2.37 9.04 -20.97
N LYS A 105 -1.86 8.88 -19.77
CA LYS A 105 -2.62 8.63 -18.54
C LYS A 105 -2.39 9.77 -17.53
N LYS A 106 -3.26 9.86 -16.53
CA LYS A 106 -3.13 10.81 -15.41
C LYS A 106 -3.67 10.15 -14.13
N ILE A 107 -3.40 10.74 -12.98
CA ILE A 107 -4.08 10.39 -11.73
C ILE A 107 -5.46 11.05 -11.72
N ASP A 108 -6.47 10.27 -11.34
CA ASP A 108 -7.86 10.75 -11.23
C ASP A 108 -8.25 10.99 -9.77
N TYR A 109 -7.79 10.15 -8.83
CA TYR A 109 -8.11 10.27 -7.40
C TYR A 109 -6.90 9.94 -6.53
N VAL A 110 -6.75 10.68 -5.43
CA VAL A 110 -5.79 10.39 -4.37
C VAL A 110 -6.56 10.29 -3.06
N PHE A 111 -6.66 9.10 -2.50
CA PHE A 111 -7.31 8.87 -1.22
C PHE A 111 -6.28 8.80 -0.10
N PHE A 112 -6.41 9.69 0.87
CA PHE A 112 -5.59 9.71 2.07
C PHE A 112 -6.34 9.04 3.20
N LEU A 113 -5.93 7.81 3.55
CA LEU A 113 -6.50 7.05 4.65
C LEU A 113 -5.91 7.57 5.98
N ASP A 114 -6.76 8.16 6.80
CA ASP A 114 -6.38 8.71 8.10
C ASP A 114 -6.82 7.76 9.23
N THR A 115 -5.92 7.52 10.19
CA THR A 115 -6.15 6.62 11.33
C THR A 115 -5.20 6.98 12.46
N GLU A 116 -5.68 6.94 13.70
CA GLU A 116 -4.89 7.20 14.91
C GLU A 116 -3.73 6.20 15.07
N LYS A 117 -2.60 6.69 15.62
CA LYS A 117 -1.35 5.92 15.75
C LYS A 117 -1.53 4.64 16.58
N GLU A 118 -2.28 4.71 17.67
CA GLU A 118 -2.55 3.60 18.57
C GLU A 118 -3.30 2.46 17.87
N ILE A 119 -4.28 2.80 17.03
CA ILE A 119 -5.03 1.84 16.20
C ILE A 119 -4.08 1.18 15.20
N LEU A 120 -3.21 1.95 14.56
CA LEU A 120 -2.23 1.45 13.60
C LEU A 120 -1.24 0.48 14.25
N LEU A 121 -0.70 0.83 15.41
CA LEU A 121 0.22 -0.04 16.17
C LEU A 121 -0.45 -1.37 16.51
N ASN A 122 -1.66 -1.33 17.06
CA ASN A 122 -2.42 -2.52 17.39
C ASN A 122 -2.65 -3.42 16.16
N ARG A 123 -2.94 -2.80 15.00
CA ARG A 123 -3.10 -3.52 13.73
C ARG A 123 -1.80 -4.16 13.25
N VAL A 124 -0.64 -3.47 13.39
CA VAL A 124 0.67 -4.03 13.00
C VAL A 124 1.00 -5.25 13.82
N LEU A 125 0.91 -5.17 15.16
CA LEU A 125 1.30 -6.26 16.06
C LEU A 125 0.41 -7.51 15.91
N GLY A 126 -0.87 -7.30 15.57
CA GLY A 126 -1.81 -8.40 15.32
C GLY A 126 -1.75 -8.98 13.91
N ARG A 127 -1.05 -8.37 12.96
CA ARG A 127 -1.08 -8.79 11.55
C ARG A 127 -0.49 -10.17 11.34
N ARG A 128 -1.18 -10.96 10.51
CA ARG A 128 -0.70 -12.25 9.97
C ARG A 128 -0.93 -12.25 8.47
N THR A 129 0.03 -12.76 7.71
CA THR A 129 -0.04 -12.79 6.23
C THR A 129 0.10 -14.24 5.78
N CYS A 130 -0.73 -14.66 4.83
CA CYS A 130 -0.62 -15.99 4.25
C CYS A 130 0.58 -16.07 3.29
N LYS A 131 1.42 -17.09 3.45
CA LYS A 131 2.59 -17.34 2.59
C LYS A 131 2.21 -17.66 1.14
N GLN A 132 1.04 -18.28 0.92
CA GLN A 132 0.61 -18.73 -0.41
C GLN A 132 -0.20 -17.69 -1.17
N CYS A 133 -1.27 -17.14 -0.55
CA CYS A 133 -2.21 -16.26 -1.26
C CYS A 133 -2.12 -14.79 -0.84
N GLY A 134 -1.22 -14.43 0.09
CA GLY A 134 -1.04 -13.05 0.55
C GLY A 134 -2.16 -12.50 1.44
N LYS A 135 -3.24 -13.27 1.69
CA LYS A 135 -4.39 -12.82 2.50
C LYS A 135 -3.94 -12.39 3.89
N ILE A 136 -4.49 -11.25 4.33
CA ILE A 136 -4.14 -10.64 5.61
C ILE A 136 -5.21 -10.95 6.65
N TYR A 137 -4.76 -11.33 7.83
CA TYR A 137 -5.54 -11.55 9.06
C TYR A 137 -5.02 -10.64 10.17
N ASN A 138 -5.78 -10.53 11.25
CA ASN A 138 -5.36 -9.78 12.43
C ASN A 138 -5.83 -10.48 13.72
N THR A 139 -4.88 -10.86 14.58
CA THR A 139 -5.19 -11.54 15.84
C THR A 139 -5.75 -10.63 16.92
N ASN A 140 -5.61 -9.30 16.77
CA ASN A 140 -6.08 -8.30 17.71
C ASN A 140 -7.47 -7.73 17.34
N ILE A 141 -8.04 -8.16 16.19
CA ILE A 141 -9.35 -7.70 15.70
C ILE A 141 -10.21 -8.95 15.45
N ASP A 142 -11.25 -9.15 16.24
CA ASP A 142 -12.02 -10.39 16.28
C ASP A 142 -12.55 -10.84 14.92
N ILE A 143 -13.11 -9.92 14.13
CA ILE A 143 -13.66 -10.21 12.79
C ILE A 143 -12.59 -10.55 11.73
N LEU A 144 -11.31 -10.30 12.03
CA LEU A 144 -10.18 -10.57 11.14
C LEU A 144 -9.28 -11.72 11.63
N LYS A 145 -9.65 -12.38 12.74
CA LYS A 145 -8.93 -13.55 13.23
C LYS A 145 -9.07 -14.73 12.27
N PRO A 146 -8.00 -15.50 12.05
CA PRO A 146 -8.14 -16.78 11.35
C PRO A 146 -8.95 -17.76 12.22
N LYS A 147 -9.74 -18.63 11.60
CA LYS A 147 -10.53 -19.67 12.30
C LYS A 147 -9.66 -20.68 13.04
N LYS A 148 -8.45 -20.91 12.50
CA LYS A 148 -7.41 -21.74 13.12
C LYS A 148 -6.11 -20.98 13.15
N ASP A 149 -5.44 -20.99 14.29
CA ASP A 149 -4.15 -20.32 14.43
C ASP A 149 -3.16 -20.80 13.35
N LEU A 150 -2.47 -19.83 12.76
CA LEU A 150 -1.45 -20.01 11.72
C LEU A 150 -1.92 -20.64 10.42
N ILE A 151 -3.23 -20.80 10.20
CA ILE A 151 -3.79 -21.39 8.96
C ILE A 151 -4.68 -20.38 8.25
N CYS A 152 -4.45 -20.21 6.96
CA CYS A 152 -5.25 -19.33 6.11
C CYS A 152 -6.62 -19.96 5.82
N ASP A 153 -7.71 -19.26 6.17
CA ASP A 153 -9.08 -19.71 5.90
C ASP A 153 -9.41 -19.76 4.40
N ASN A 154 -8.64 -19.05 3.56
CA ASN A 154 -8.90 -18.94 2.13
C ASN A 154 -8.27 -20.08 1.32
N CYS A 155 -7.01 -20.47 1.64
CA CYS A 155 -6.28 -21.45 0.83
C CYS A 155 -5.62 -22.57 1.66
N GLY A 156 -5.77 -22.57 2.98
CA GLY A 156 -5.13 -23.55 3.87
C GLY A 156 -3.63 -23.34 4.08
N GLY A 157 -3.02 -22.31 3.48
CA GLY A 157 -1.60 -22.02 3.61
C GLY A 157 -1.23 -21.50 4.99
N GLU A 158 0.06 -21.59 5.33
CA GLU A 158 0.62 -21.11 6.59
C GLU A 158 0.56 -19.58 6.70
N LEU A 159 0.19 -19.06 7.88
CA LEU A 159 0.25 -17.65 8.22
C LEU A 159 1.56 -17.32 8.92
N TYR A 160 2.18 -16.19 8.58
CA TYR A 160 3.41 -15.71 9.17
C TYR A 160 3.30 -14.24 9.59
N ILE A 161 4.21 -13.82 10.47
CA ILE A 161 4.44 -12.42 10.84
C ILE A 161 5.51 -11.88 9.89
N ARG A 162 5.30 -10.70 9.31
CA ARG A 162 6.34 -10.05 8.49
C ARG A 162 7.47 -9.58 9.39
N ASP A 163 8.71 -9.58 8.87
CA ASP A 163 9.89 -9.15 9.63
C ASP A 163 9.78 -7.69 10.13
N GLU A 164 9.09 -6.84 9.34
CA GLU A 164 8.84 -5.46 9.67
C GLU A 164 7.64 -5.22 10.62
N ASP A 165 6.93 -6.27 11.06
CA ASP A 165 5.75 -6.16 11.93
C ASP A 165 6.12 -6.26 13.42
N ASN A 166 6.95 -5.34 13.86
CA ASN A 166 7.36 -5.17 15.25
C ASN A 166 7.30 -3.68 15.65
N LEU A 167 7.36 -3.39 16.95
CA LEU A 167 7.24 -2.04 17.47
C LEU A 167 8.33 -1.10 16.91
N GLN A 168 9.58 -1.54 16.89
CA GLN A 168 10.70 -0.71 16.43
C GLN A 168 10.56 -0.32 14.97
N SER A 169 10.33 -1.28 14.08
CA SER A 169 10.11 -1.02 12.66
C SER A 169 8.83 -0.21 12.40
N PHE A 170 7.78 -0.39 13.22
CA PHE A 170 6.58 0.43 13.12
C PHE A 170 6.90 1.90 13.41
N GLU A 171 7.61 2.21 14.51
CA GLU A 171 7.97 3.58 14.87
C GLU A 171 8.81 4.26 13.78
N VAL A 172 9.82 3.57 13.24
CA VAL A 172 10.63 4.10 12.13
C VAL A 172 9.75 4.40 10.90
N ARG A 173 8.93 3.44 10.49
CA ARG A 173 8.03 3.60 9.32
C ARG A 173 6.98 4.69 9.53
N TYR A 174 6.41 4.79 10.72
CA TYR A 174 5.42 5.79 11.04
C TYR A 174 6.03 7.19 11.04
N ASN A 175 7.18 7.39 11.69
CA ASN A 175 7.87 8.69 11.72
C ASN A 175 8.33 9.09 10.30
N THR A 176 8.94 8.17 9.54
CA THR A 176 9.31 8.40 8.14
C THR A 176 8.10 8.81 7.28
N TYR A 177 6.92 8.20 7.56
CA TYR A 177 5.69 8.56 6.87
C TYR A 177 5.23 9.98 7.25
N ILE A 178 5.17 10.31 8.54
CA ILE A 178 4.74 11.63 9.03
C ILE A 178 5.64 12.73 8.48
N ASP A 179 6.96 12.54 8.49
CA ASP A 179 7.93 13.52 8.00
C ASP A 179 7.79 13.82 6.49
N LYS A 180 7.33 12.83 5.71
CA LYS A 180 7.29 12.93 4.24
C LYS A 180 5.90 13.13 3.67
N ILE A 181 4.84 12.90 4.45
CA ILE A 181 3.47 12.89 3.92
C ILE A 181 2.93 14.29 3.64
N GLN A 182 3.31 15.30 4.44
CA GLN A 182 2.73 16.63 4.31
C GLN A 182 3.02 17.29 2.94
N PRO A 183 4.27 17.31 2.41
CA PRO A 183 4.53 17.83 1.07
C PRO A 183 3.76 17.08 -0.03
N LEU A 184 3.57 15.77 0.14
CA LEU A 184 2.83 14.94 -0.80
C LEU A 184 1.31 15.24 -0.77
N ILE A 185 0.75 15.45 0.43
CA ILE A 185 -0.63 15.90 0.63
C ILE A 185 -0.85 17.26 -0.06
N ASP A 186 0.05 18.21 0.20
CA ASP A 186 -0.05 19.57 -0.35
C ASP A 186 0.06 19.56 -1.88
N TYR A 187 0.93 18.71 -2.44
CA TYR A 187 1.08 18.53 -3.87
C TYR A 187 -0.23 18.10 -4.56
N TYR A 188 -0.89 17.07 -4.04
CA TYR A 188 -2.15 16.59 -4.63
C TYR A 188 -3.36 17.44 -4.25
N LYS A 189 -3.33 18.13 -3.12
CA LYS A 189 -4.36 19.10 -2.73
C LYS A 189 -4.40 20.30 -3.68
N GLN A 190 -3.23 20.81 -4.10
CA GLN A 190 -3.14 21.89 -5.09
C GLN A 190 -3.72 21.50 -6.46
N GLN A 191 -3.70 20.22 -6.78
CA GLN A 191 -4.30 19.69 -8.01
C GLN A 191 -5.80 19.35 -7.88
N ASN A 192 -6.41 19.53 -6.70
CA ASN A 192 -7.79 19.16 -6.37
C ASN A 192 -8.05 17.64 -6.53
N LEU A 193 -7.04 16.80 -6.33
CA LEU A 193 -7.13 15.34 -6.46
C LEU A 193 -7.22 14.62 -5.11
N LEU A 194 -6.93 15.30 -3.99
CA LEU A 194 -6.82 14.70 -2.66
C LEU A 194 -8.16 14.63 -1.94
N TYR A 195 -8.52 13.45 -1.46
CA TYR A 195 -9.69 13.18 -0.63
C TYR A 195 -9.28 12.47 0.66
N LYS A 196 -9.61 13.07 1.81
CA LYS A 196 -9.36 12.47 3.12
C LYS A 196 -10.45 11.47 3.46
N ILE A 197 -10.06 10.27 3.89
CA ILE A 197 -10.92 9.13 4.22
C ILE A 197 -10.64 8.69 5.65
N ASP A 198 -11.63 8.63 6.51
CA ASP A 198 -11.51 8.01 7.83
C ASP A 198 -11.43 6.48 7.69
N SER A 199 -10.29 5.92 8.08
CA SER A 199 -10.05 4.47 8.06
C SER A 199 -9.92 3.84 9.46
N SER A 200 -10.42 4.53 10.49
CA SER A 200 -10.42 4.05 11.88
C SER A 200 -11.41 2.91 12.10
N ASN A 201 -12.50 2.93 11.36
CA ASN A 201 -13.63 2.00 11.47
C ASN A 201 -13.46 0.72 10.62
N SER A 202 -14.58 0.16 10.15
CA SER A 202 -14.57 -1.05 9.34
C SER A 202 -14.08 -0.79 7.90
N LYS A 203 -13.65 -1.87 7.22
CA LYS A 203 -13.24 -1.79 5.82
C LYS A 203 -14.39 -1.37 4.90
N GLU A 204 -15.62 -1.77 5.25
CA GLU A 204 -16.84 -1.44 4.53
C GLU A 204 -17.12 0.06 4.61
N ASN A 205 -17.04 0.66 5.81
CA ASN A 205 -17.22 2.10 6.01
C ASN A 205 -16.17 2.92 5.24
N THR A 206 -14.90 2.50 5.30
CA THR A 206 -13.82 3.14 4.52
C THR A 206 -14.11 3.06 3.02
N PHE A 207 -14.56 1.91 2.52
CA PHE A 207 -14.88 1.72 1.11
C PHE A 207 -16.09 2.55 0.66
N GLU A 208 -17.14 2.66 1.47
CA GLU A 208 -18.33 3.48 1.17
C GLU A 208 -17.97 4.96 0.99
N GLN A 209 -17.07 5.52 1.81
CA GLN A 209 -16.57 6.88 1.64
C GLN A 209 -15.86 7.04 0.28
N ILE A 210 -14.94 6.12 -0.07
CA ILE A 210 -14.23 6.12 -1.36
C ILE A 210 -15.23 6.02 -2.52
N GLN A 211 -16.17 5.09 -2.44
CA GLN A 211 -17.15 4.87 -3.49
C GLN A 211 -18.05 6.08 -3.73
N THR A 212 -18.43 6.79 -2.68
CA THR A 212 -19.25 8.00 -2.80
C THR A 212 -18.53 9.07 -3.62
N ILE A 213 -17.20 9.21 -3.43
CA ILE A 213 -16.38 10.18 -4.18
C ILE A 213 -16.23 9.78 -5.66
N ILE A 214 -16.00 8.48 -5.93
CA ILE A 214 -15.83 7.99 -7.32
C ILE A 214 -17.12 8.12 -8.14
N LYS A 215 -18.30 8.07 -7.51
CA LYS A 215 -19.61 8.13 -8.19
C LYS A 215 -20.08 9.55 -8.48
N ASN A 216 -19.50 10.55 -7.82
CA ASN A 216 -19.82 11.97 -8.00
C ASN A 216 -18.90 12.61 -9.06
#